data_cf6953819125131048e10ea6538a3123
#
_entry.id   cf6953819125131048e10ea6538a3123
#
_cell.length_a   1.000
_cell.length_b   1.000
_cell.length_c   1.000
_cell.angle_alpha   90.00
_cell.angle_beta   90.00
_cell.angle_gamma   90.00
#
_symmetry.space_group_name_H-M   'P 1'
#
loop_
_entity.id
_entity.type
_entity.pdbx_description
1 polymer ?
#
loop_
_entity_poly.entity_id
_entity_poly.type
_entity_poly.pdbx_seq_one_letter_code
_entity_poly.pdbx_strand_id
1 'polypeptide(L)'
;LAVKSAVKSAVSFTADFTGEVQRFIGISLSGGKADKACVAVVEHYPKFKKIFLSKIFEKIKTEAELSADLKIHDFIQGYEGKVESVAFDVPWIRPFCNRCDLPCPGYESCQVEHIQWMRKHNQLEQKKKKPKKLFTPYTERSVEMYLKTEIEEPMNFGPALGANLAPLLARASFIQRRLDLPCIEVFPKLSIWRIGRALDISKTHLRYHRHSTSGNESRRVILQALTSNNLAFVYEQDFRLMVENNHAFEAFICALTGYLRYTGQTEARPAGFPSNEDWIEFPKEKLRFPT
;
A
#
# COMPACT_ATOMS: atom_id res chain seq x y z
N LEU A 1 34.25 -21.65 -56.62
CA LEU A 1 33.23 -20.64 -56.41
C LEU A 1 32.89 -20.63 -54.93
N ALA A 2 33.44 -19.63 -54.22
CA ALA A 2 33.32 -19.48 -52.77
C ALA A 2 32.02 -18.77 -52.43
N VAL A 3 31.23 -19.37 -51.55
CA VAL A 3 30.08 -18.71 -50.90
C VAL A 3 30.61 -18.24 -49.52
N LYS A 4 30.88 -16.95 -49.41
CA LYS A 4 31.18 -16.31 -48.10
C LYS A 4 29.91 -16.20 -47.30
N SER A 5 29.80 -16.94 -46.18
CA SER A 5 28.78 -16.80 -45.18
C SER A 5 28.99 -15.49 -44.41
N ALA A 6 28.03 -14.60 -44.50
CA ALA A 6 27.96 -13.44 -43.63
C ALA A 6 27.44 -13.89 -42.25
N VAL A 7 28.33 -14.10 -41.31
CA VAL A 7 27.97 -14.20 -39.89
C VAL A 7 27.54 -12.82 -39.41
N LYS A 8 26.25 -12.58 -39.29
CA LYS A 8 25.71 -11.41 -38.59
C LYS A 8 26.12 -11.50 -37.13
N SER A 9 26.95 -10.58 -36.69
CA SER A 9 27.28 -10.37 -35.29
C SER A 9 26.00 -10.12 -34.50
N ALA A 10 25.64 -11.09 -33.69
CA ALA A 10 24.65 -10.86 -32.61
C ALA A 10 25.29 -9.81 -31.69
N VAL A 11 24.78 -8.59 -31.73
CA VAL A 11 25.06 -7.57 -30.71
C VAL A 11 24.51 -8.13 -29.42
N SER A 12 25.38 -8.64 -28.58
CA SER A 12 25.02 -9.00 -27.20
C SER A 12 24.68 -7.71 -26.49
N PHE A 13 23.40 -7.46 -26.29
CA PHE A 13 22.90 -6.48 -25.37
C PHE A 13 23.13 -6.97 -23.92
N THR A 14 24.38 -7.04 -23.52
CA THR A 14 24.71 -6.98 -22.09
C THR A 14 24.63 -5.52 -21.70
N ALA A 15 23.42 -5.02 -21.46
CA ALA A 15 23.25 -3.76 -20.79
C ALA A 15 23.94 -3.89 -19.43
N ASP A 16 24.94 -3.06 -19.22
CA ASP A 16 25.69 -2.99 -17.97
C ASP A 16 24.77 -2.39 -16.91
N PHE A 17 23.95 -3.25 -16.25
CA PHE A 17 22.99 -2.90 -15.19
C PHE A 17 23.69 -2.60 -13.86
N THR A 18 24.88 -2.05 -13.87
CA THR A 18 25.66 -1.73 -12.65
C THR A 18 25.10 -0.58 -11.80
N GLY A 19 23.91 -0.07 -12.08
CA GLY A 19 23.15 0.75 -11.14
C GLY A 19 22.37 -0.15 -10.19
N GLU A 20 22.54 0.04 -8.89
CA GLU A 20 21.80 -0.71 -7.87
C GLU A 20 20.29 -0.58 -8.09
N VAL A 21 19.63 -1.68 -8.44
CA VAL A 21 18.17 -1.74 -8.64
C VAL A 21 17.51 -1.65 -7.29
N GLN A 22 16.58 -0.73 -7.16
CA GLN A 22 15.81 -0.51 -5.93
C GLN A 22 14.48 -1.25 -6.03
N ARG A 23 14.13 -2.01 -4.99
CA ARG A 23 12.94 -2.86 -4.98
C ARG A 23 11.97 -2.45 -3.91
N PHE A 24 10.70 -2.45 -4.26
CA PHE A 24 9.57 -2.12 -3.40
C PHE A 24 8.58 -3.27 -3.45
N ILE A 25 8.27 -3.83 -2.29
CA ILE A 25 7.35 -4.96 -2.19
C ILE A 25 6.02 -4.44 -1.65
N GLY A 26 4.93 -4.75 -2.34
CA GLY A 26 3.58 -4.47 -1.89
C GLY A 26 2.83 -5.75 -1.56
N ILE A 27 2.11 -5.74 -0.46
CA ILE A 27 1.37 -6.89 0.06
C ILE A 27 -0.09 -6.49 0.24
N SER A 28 -1.00 -7.21 -0.40
CA SER A 28 -2.43 -7.15 -0.13
C SER A 28 -2.88 -8.42 0.58
N LEU A 29 -3.32 -8.26 1.83
CA LEU A 29 -3.83 -9.35 2.65
C LEU A 29 -5.35 -9.47 2.49
N SER A 30 -5.84 -10.67 2.32
CA SER A 30 -7.27 -10.95 2.34
C SER A 30 -7.63 -11.90 3.47
N GLY A 31 -8.76 -11.64 4.09
CA GLY A 31 -9.31 -12.49 5.15
C GLY A 31 -10.07 -13.69 4.60
N GLY A 32 -10.58 -14.51 5.50
CA GLY A 32 -11.40 -15.66 5.22
C GLY A 32 -10.71 -16.98 5.50
N LYS A 33 -11.34 -18.08 5.10
CA LYS A 33 -10.91 -19.45 5.46
C LYS A 33 -9.53 -19.86 4.94
N ALA A 34 -8.94 -19.11 4.01
CA ALA A 34 -7.72 -19.53 3.32
C ALA A 34 -6.52 -18.62 3.52
N ASP A 35 -6.61 -17.57 4.37
CA ASP A 35 -5.52 -16.62 4.65
C ASP A 35 -4.77 -16.19 3.39
N LYS A 36 -5.51 -15.78 2.38
CA LYS A 36 -4.93 -15.44 1.07
C LYS A 36 -4.14 -14.14 1.12
N ALA A 37 -3.17 -14.04 0.23
CA ALA A 37 -2.43 -12.81 -0.01
C ALA A 37 -2.01 -12.70 -1.47
N CYS A 38 -1.82 -11.47 -1.92
CA CYS A 38 -1.10 -11.13 -3.15
C CYS A 38 0.14 -10.31 -2.80
N VAL A 39 1.25 -10.58 -3.50
CA VAL A 39 2.49 -9.82 -3.36
C VAL A 39 2.90 -9.31 -4.73
N ALA A 40 3.25 -8.04 -4.82
CA ALA A 40 3.80 -7.43 -6.02
C ALA A 40 5.20 -6.88 -5.74
N VAL A 41 6.11 -7.01 -6.70
CA VAL A 41 7.45 -6.46 -6.64
C VAL A 41 7.62 -5.43 -7.75
N VAL A 42 7.92 -4.20 -7.36
CA VAL A 42 8.24 -3.10 -8.24
C VAL A 42 9.74 -2.82 -8.17
N GLU A 43 10.37 -2.72 -9.33
CA GLU A 43 11.79 -2.39 -9.48
C GLU A 43 11.95 -1.00 -10.09
N HIS A 44 12.78 -0.19 -9.47
CA HIS A 44 13.21 1.10 -10.01
C HIS A 44 14.65 1.01 -10.48
N TYR A 45 14.88 1.45 -11.70
CA TYR A 45 16.17 1.54 -12.35
C TYR A 45 16.60 3.02 -12.44
N PRO A 46 17.39 3.52 -11.48
CA PRO A 46 17.71 4.95 -11.39
C PRO A 46 18.38 5.51 -12.64
N LYS A 47 19.29 4.76 -13.26
CA LYS A 47 19.97 5.18 -14.50
C LYS A 47 19.01 5.49 -15.64
N PHE A 48 17.92 4.73 -15.73
CA PHE A 48 16.93 4.86 -16.81
C PHE A 48 15.70 5.65 -16.38
N LYS A 49 15.61 6.01 -15.11
CA LYS A 49 14.40 6.61 -14.50
C LYS A 49 13.12 5.79 -14.83
N LYS A 50 13.24 4.47 -14.81
CA LYS A 50 12.15 3.56 -15.19
C LYS A 50 11.74 2.70 -14.01
N ILE A 51 10.44 2.45 -13.95
CA ILE A 51 9.80 1.57 -12.97
C ILE A 51 9.24 0.39 -13.74
N PHE A 52 9.47 -0.80 -13.21
CA PHE A 52 8.95 -2.06 -13.77
C PHE A 52 8.17 -2.80 -12.70
N LEU A 53 7.01 -3.31 -13.06
CA LEU A 53 6.39 -4.38 -12.29
C LEU A 53 7.16 -5.66 -12.63
N SER A 54 8.02 -6.07 -11.71
CA SER A 54 8.91 -7.22 -11.92
C SER A 54 8.19 -8.54 -11.75
N LYS A 55 7.30 -8.62 -10.74
CA LYS A 55 6.61 -9.88 -10.42
C LYS A 55 5.32 -9.66 -9.63
N ILE A 56 4.33 -10.54 -9.87
CA ILE A 56 3.13 -10.67 -9.04
C ILE A 56 2.96 -12.12 -8.61
N PHE A 57 2.68 -12.33 -7.33
CA PHE A 57 2.27 -13.61 -6.75
C PHE A 57 0.82 -13.48 -6.29
N GLU A 58 -0.10 -14.04 -7.06
CA GLU A 58 -1.53 -13.77 -6.89
C GLU A 58 -2.27 -14.68 -5.89
N LYS A 59 -1.67 -15.80 -5.54
CA LYS A 59 -2.38 -16.88 -4.79
C LYS A 59 -1.52 -17.47 -3.68
N ILE A 60 -0.91 -16.62 -2.88
CA ILE A 60 -0.26 -17.09 -1.66
C ILE A 60 -1.35 -17.49 -0.67
N LYS A 61 -1.38 -18.75 -0.28
CA LYS A 61 -2.36 -19.30 0.65
C LYS A 61 -1.71 -20.31 1.58
N THR A 62 -2.34 -20.57 2.70
CA THR A 62 -1.94 -21.64 3.62
C THR A 62 -2.12 -23.00 2.92
N GLU A 63 -1.10 -23.82 2.97
CA GLU A 63 -1.08 -25.18 2.40
C GLU A 63 -0.38 -26.13 3.37
N ALA A 64 -1.07 -27.22 3.71
CA ALA A 64 -0.59 -28.19 4.70
C ALA A 64 -0.13 -27.51 6.01
N GLU A 65 1.14 -27.66 6.37
CA GLU A 65 1.70 -27.12 7.61
C GLU A 65 2.31 -25.72 7.45
N LEU A 66 2.39 -25.19 6.22
CA LEU A 66 3.00 -23.89 5.93
C LEU A 66 1.94 -22.81 5.74
N SER A 67 1.87 -21.87 6.67
CA SER A 67 0.94 -20.74 6.59
C SER A 67 1.30 -19.78 5.45
N ALA A 68 0.29 -19.09 4.91
CA ALA A 68 0.50 -18.04 3.91
C ALA A 68 1.47 -16.95 4.42
N ASP A 69 1.40 -16.61 5.69
CA ASP A 69 2.21 -15.55 6.30
C ASP A 69 3.69 -15.96 6.42
N LEU A 70 3.98 -17.23 6.68
CA LEU A 70 5.34 -17.76 6.61
C LEU A 70 5.87 -17.78 5.17
N LYS A 71 5.04 -18.16 4.20
CA LYS A 71 5.42 -18.12 2.77
C LYS A 71 5.78 -16.70 2.31
N ILE A 72 5.02 -15.70 2.75
CA ILE A 72 5.33 -14.29 2.47
C ILE A 72 6.67 -13.90 3.09
N HIS A 73 6.87 -14.24 4.35
CA HIS A 73 8.12 -13.97 5.06
C HIS A 73 9.32 -14.59 4.34
N ASP A 74 9.24 -15.90 4.05
CA ASP A 74 10.33 -16.64 3.39
C ASP A 74 10.61 -16.09 1.99
N PHE A 75 9.57 -15.71 1.27
CA PHE A 75 9.71 -15.03 -0.02
C PHE A 75 10.49 -13.71 0.10
N ILE A 76 10.13 -12.85 1.07
CA ILE A 76 10.79 -11.56 1.26
C ILE A 76 12.24 -11.74 1.71
N GLN A 77 12.50 -12.66 2.63
CA GLN A 77 13.85 -12.97 3.11
C GLN A 77 14.74 -13.59 2.04
N GLY A 78 14.18 -14.42 1.18
CA GLY A 78 14.89 -15.06 0.07
C GLY A 78 15.02 -14.19 -1.18
N TYR A 79 14.47 -12.95 -1.17
CA TYR A 79 14.53 -12.10 -2.34
C TYR A 79 15.94 -11.54 -2.54
N GLU A 80 16.54 -11.82 -3.68
CA GLU A 80 17.88 -11.34 -4.01
C GLU A 80 17.91 -9.83 -4.25
N GLY A 81 18.90 -9.16 -3.67
CA GLY A 81 19.15 -7.74 -3.84
C GLY A 81 18.45 -6.86 -2.80
N LYS A 82 18.65 -5.56 -2.92
CA LYS A 82 18.21 -4.59 -1.93
C LYS A 82 16.71 -4.30 -2.04
N VAL A 83 15.98 -4.55 -0.96
CA VAL A 83 14.58 -4.15 -0.77
C VAL A 83 14.55 -2.86 0.04
N GLU A 84 14.00 -1.79 -0.53
CA GLU A 84 13.92 -0.47 0.12
C GLU A 84 12.76 -0.37 1.11
N SER A 85 11.65 -1.03 0.80
CA SER A 85 10.49 -1.08 1.71
C SER A 85 9.52 -2.19 1.37
N VAL A 86 8.77 -2.61 2.40
CA VAL A 86 7.61 -3.51 2.31
C VAL A 86 6.36 -2.73 2.70
N ALA A 87 5.38 -2.65 1.81
CA ALA A 87 4.15 -1.88 1.95
C ALA A 87 2.95 -2.81 2.15
N PHE A 88 2.19 -2.63 3.23
CA PHE A 88 0.99 -3.41 3.55
C PHE A 88 -0.27 -2.58 3.30
N ASP A 89 -1.31 -3.20 2.74
CA ASP A 89 -2.63 -2.59 2.51
C ASP A 89 -3.53 -2.56 3.76
N VAL A 90 -3.01 -2.96 4.89
CA VAL A 90 -3.74 -3.11 6.15
C VAL A 90 -2.92 -2.57 7.32
N PRO A 91 -3.57 -2.15 8.42
CA PRO A 91 -2.87 -1.76 9.63
C PRO A 91 -2.09 -2.94 10.22
N TRP A 92 -0.97 -2.66 10.84
CA TRP A 92 -0.15 -3.63 11.58
C TRP A 92 0.05 -3.24 13.04
N ILE A 93 -0.19 -1.96 13.38
CA ILE A 93 -0.11 -1.46 14.75
C ILE A 93 -1.49 -1.30 15.33
N ARG A 94 -1.65 -1.83 16.53
CA ARG A 94 -2.89 -1.72 17.30
C ARG A 94 -3.13 -0.28 17.75
N PRO A 95 -4.39 0.12 17.97
CA PRO A 95 -4.75 1.40 18.58
C PRO A 95 -3.97 1.65 19.88
N PHE A 96 -3.69 2.91 20.18
CA PHE A 96 -2.85 3.29 21.32
C PHE A 96 -3.35 2.70 22.64
N CYS A 97 -4.66 2.76 22.93
CA CYS A 97 -5.23 2.20 24.14
C CYS A 97 -4.97 0.71 24.35
N ASN A 98 -4.75 -0.06 23.26
CA ASN A 98 -4.42 -1.49 23.33
C ASN A 98 -2.92 -1.76 23.52
N ARG A 99 -2.10 -0.70 23.58
CA ARG A 99 -0.65 -0.76 23.78
C ARG A 99 -0.21 0.01 25.03
N CYS A 100 -1.19 0.62 25.73
CA CYS A 100 -0.94 1.43 26.91
C CYS A 100 -0.85 0.53 28.15
N ASP A 101 0.25 0.60 28.86
CA ASP A 101 0.51 -0.17 30.09
C ASP A 101 0.18 0.63 31.37
N LEU A 102 -0.37 1.83 31.25
CA LEU A 102 -0.76 2.67 32.39
C LEU A 102 -2.10 2.22 32.97
N PRO A 103 -2.32 2.38 34.28
CA PRO A 103 -3.63 2.20 34.89
C PRO A 103 -4.67 3.05 34.16
N CYS A 104 -5.74 2.41 33.66
CA CYS A 104 -6.73 3.08 32.82
C CYS A 104 -7.82 3.75 33.66
N PRO A 105 -7.94 5.10 33.65
CA PRO A 105 -9.01 5.81 34.31
C PRO A 105 -10.29 5.93 33.47
N GLY A 106 -10.36 5.22 32.35
CA GLY A 106 -11.32 5.46 31.27
C GLY A 106 -10.85 6.53 30.28
N TYR A 107 -11.23 6.39 29.01
CA TYR A 107 -10.74 7.33 27.98
C TYR A 107 -11.27 8.76 28.19
N GLU A 108 -12.39 8.92 28.89
CA GLU A 108 -13.00 10.20 29.25
C GLU A 108 -12.11 11.02 30.18
N SER A 109 -11.46 10.35 31.12
CA SER A 109 -10.59 10.96 32.16
C SER A 109 -9.11 10.81 31.85
N CYS A 110 -8.75 10.13 30.76
CA CYS A 110 -7.36 9.84 30.39
C CYS A 110 -6.58 11.12 30.12
N GLN A 111 -5.40 11.25 30.79
CA GLN A 111 -4.51 12.41 30.65
C GLN A 111 -3.38 12.18 29.65
N VAL A 112 -3.30 11.01 29.02
CA VAL A 112 -2.28 10.73 28.00
C VAL A 112 -2.53 11.65 26.81
N GLU A 113 -1.50 12.37 26.38
CA GLU A 113 -1.54 13.37 25.32
C GLU A 113 -2.18 12.84 24.03
N HIS A 114 -1.84 11.62 23.65
CA HIS A 114 -2.41 10.93 22.48
C HIS A 114 -3.94 10.82 22.55
N ILE A 115 -4.49 10.40 23.71
CA ILE A 115 -5.93 10.26 23.90
C ILE A 115 -6.60 11.63 24.02
N GLN A 116 -5.94 12.62 24.60
CA GLN A 116 -6.43 14.00 24.62
C GLN A 116 -6.52 14.57 23.20
N TRP A 117 -5.52 14.31 22.36
CA TRP A 117 -5.54 14.70 20.96
C TRP A 117 -6.74 14.06 20.23
N MET A 118 -6.95 12.74 20.37
CA MET A 118 -8.07 12.03 19.76
C MET A 118 -9.43 12.58 20.23
N ARG A 119 -9.60 12.87 21.52
CA ARG A 119 -10.83 13.49 22.05
C ARG A 119 -11.08 14.87 21.45
N LYS A 120 -10.05 15.70 21.41
CA LYS A 120 -10.13 17.06 20.83
C LYS A 120 -10.52 16.99 19.35
N HIS A 121 -9.89 16.11 18.60
CA HIS A 121 -10.16 15.89 17.18
C HIS A 121 -11.60 15.41 16.96
N ASN A 122 -12.06 14.43 17.74
CA ASN A 122 -13.44 13.92 17.68
C ASN A 122 -14.48 15.01 18.00
N GLN A 123 -14.20 15.92 18.94
CA GLN A 123 -15.09 17.05 19.25
C GLN A 123 -15.21 18.06 18.10
N LEU A 124 -14.12 18.27 17.36
CA LEU A 124 -14.12 19.12 16.16
C LEU A 124 -14.98 18.51 15.03
N GLU A 125 -14.92 17.19 14.85
CA GLU A 125 -15.79 16.48 13.91
C GLU A 125 -17.27 16.58 14.25
N GLN A 126 -17.64 16.46 15.53
CA GLN A 126 -19.03 16.50 15.97
C GLN A 126 -19.74 17.82 15.68
N LYS A 127 -18.99 18.92 15.56
CA LYS A 127 -19.54 20.22 15.14
C LYS A 127 -20.03 20.25 13.68
N LYS A 128 -19.66 19.27 12.85
CA LYS A 128 -20.01 19.18 11.42
C LYS A 128 -21.32 18.46 11.12
N LYS A 129 -22.33 18.49 12.02
CA LYS A 129 -23.72 18.00 11.79
C LYS A 129 -23.87 16.55 11.30
N LYS A 130 -23.00 15.63 11.67
CA LYS A 130 -23.16 14.19 11.38
C LYS A 130 -23.67 13.46 12.63
N PRO A 131 -24.40 12.33 12.47
CA PRO A 131 -24.80 11.52 13.61
C PRO A 131 -23.57 11.14 14.43
N LYS A 132 -23.68 11.29 15.76
CA LYS A 132 -22.57 11.02 16.69
C LYS A 132 -22.08 9.59 16.50
N LYS A 133 -20.90 9.42 15.94
CA LYS A 133 -20.20 8.15 15.99
C LYS A 133 -19.62 7.99 17.40
N LEU A 134 -19.76 6.80 17.96
CA LEU A 134 -19.13 6.47 19.23
C LEU A 134 -17.60 6.63 19.11
N PHE A 135 -17.01 7.34 20.06
CA PHE A 135 -15.56 7.47 20.16
C PHE A 135 -14.99 6.21 20.83
N THR A 136 -14.19 5.46 20.10
CA THR A 136 -13.63 4.18 20.57
C THR A 136 -12.09 4.14 20.35
N PRO A 137 -11.31 4.83 21.18
CA PRO A 137 -9.85 4.93 21.00
C PRO A 137 -9.11 3.60 21.22
N TYR A 138 -9.82 2.57 21.61
CA TYR A 138 -9.33 1.20 21.73
C TYR A 138 -9.57 0.35 20.47
N THR A 139 -10.36 0.83 19.51
CA THR A 139 -10.56 0.15 18.21
C THR A 139 -10.06 0.95 17.03
N GLU A 140 -9.99 2.28 17.16
CA GLU A 140 -9.64 3.23 16.11
C GLU A 140 -8.33 3.94 16.45
N ARG A 141 -7.52 4.21 15.44
CA ARG A 141 -6.25 4.93 15.59
C ARG A 141 -6.42 6.41 15.24
N SER A 142 -5.50 7.24 15.72
CA SER A 142 -5.50 8.68 15.40
C SER A 142 -5.40 8.95 13.90
N VAL A 143 -4.61 8.15 13.17
CA VAL A 143 -4.45 8.31 11.73
C VAL A 143 -5.76 8.08 10.97
N GLU A 144 -6.56 7.10 11.36
CA GLU A 144 -7.87 6.84 10.77
C GLU A 144 -8.84 7.98 11.03
N MET A 145 -8.82 8.55 12.24
CA MET A 145 -9.62 9.72 12.60
C MET A 145 -9.22 10.94 11.78
N TYR A 146 -7.90 11.21 11.71
CA TYR A 146 -7.36 12.34 10.98
C TYR A 146 -7.74 12.26 9.48
N LEU A 147 -7.46 11.14 8.84
CA LEU A 147 -7.71 10.98 7.41
C LEU A 147 -9.20 11.06 7.03
N LYS A 148 -10.12 10.65 7.92
CA LYS A 148 -11.57 10.82 7.69
C LYS A 148 -12.00 12.27 7.55
N THR A 149 -11.31 13.19 8.19
CA THR A 149 -11.68 14.61 8.25
C THR A 149 -10.92 15.48 7.29
N GLU A 150 -9.64 15.15 7.05
CA GLU A 150 -8.70 16.03 6.36
C GLU A 150 -8.49 15.67 4.88
N ILE A 151 -9.00 14.51 4.44
CA ILE A 151 -8.90 14.13 3.02
C ILE A 151 -10.04 14.75 2.21
N GLU A 152 -9.71 15.23 1.03
CA GLU A 152 -10.59 15.90 0.07
C GLU A 152 -11.73 15.02 -0.46
N GLU A 153 -11.56 13.70 -0.42
CA GLU A 153 -12.57 12.72 -0.82
C GLU A 153 -13.05 11.92 0.40
N PRO A 154 -14.36 11.86 0.65
CA PRO A 154 -14.89 11.05 1.74
C PRO A 154 -14.57 9.57 1.54
N MET A 155 -13.62 9.04 2.29
CA MET A 155 -13.25 7.65 2.27
C MET A 155 -13.63 6.96 3.58
N ASN A 156 -14.08 5.72 3.47
CA ASN A 156 -14.38 4.93 4.65
C ASN A 156 -13.11 4.23 5.14
N PHE A 157 -12.42 4.86 6.08
CA PHE A 157 -11.37 4.22 6.87
C PHE A 157 -12.03 3.43 8.00
N GLY A 158 -12.02 2.10 7.89
CA GLY A 158 -12.49 1.24 8.98
C GLY A 158 -11.56 1.37 10.19
N PRO A 159 -12.06 1.16 11.43
CA PRO A 159 -11.20 1.11 12.61
C PRO A 159 -10.23 -0.09 12.50
N ALA A 160 -8.98 0.09 12.92
CA ALA A 160 -7.94 -0.95 12.82
C ALA A 160 -8.34 -2.27 13.48
N LEU A 161 -9.09 -2.21 14.58
CA LEU A 161 -9.68 -3.38 15.25
C LEU A 161 -11.16 -3.58 14.91
N GLY A 162 -11.60 -3.09 13.74
CA GLY A 162 -12.92 -3.44 13.21
C GLY A 162 -13.00 -4.91 12.79
N ALA A 163 -14.22 -5.46 12.70
CA ALA A 163 -14.47 -6.89 12.50
C ALA A 163 -13.70 -7.51 11.31
N ASN A 164 -13.56 -6.77 10.22
CA ASN A 164 -12.87 -7.26 9.01
C ASN A 164 -11.36 -6.97 8.99
N LEU A 165 -10.87 -6.01 9.78
CA LEU A 165 -9.47 -5.60 9.79
C LEU A 165 -8.66 -6.22 10.93
N ALA A 166 -9.28 -6.54 12.07
CA ALA A 166 -8.58 -7.10 13.22
C ALA A 166 -7.80 -8.40 12.91
N PRO A 167 -8.33 -9.39 12.17
CA PRO A 167 -7.56 -10.55 11.77
C PRO A 167 -6.40 -10.21 10.83
N LEU A 168 -6.60 -9.26 9.92
CA LEU A 168 -5.58 -8.82 8.97
C LEU A 168 -4.46 -8.04 9.66
N LEU A 169 -4.81 -7.20 10.65
CA LEU A 169 -3.85 -6.54 11.52
C LEU A 169 -2.96 -7.56 12.24
N ALA A 170 -3.55 -8.61 12.79
CA ALA A 170 -2.78 -9.66 13.47
C ALA A 170 -1.77 -10.33 12.52
N ARG A 171 -2.19 -10.65 11.29
CA ARG A 171 -1.33 -11.21 10.24
C ARG A 171 -0.22 -10.25 9.83
N ALA A 172 -0.55 -9.00 9.52
CA ALA A 172 0.44 -7.99 9.13
C ALA A 172 1.45 -7.73 10.25
N SER A 173 0.99 -7.63 11.50
CA SER A 173 1.85 -7.50 12.67
C SER A 173 2.77 -8.71 12.87
N PHE A 174 2.30 -9.94 12.61
CA PHE A 174 3.13 -11.14 12.67
C PHE A 174 4.23 -11.13 11.61
N ILE A 175 3.88 -10.79 10.35
CA ILE A 175 4.84 -10.72 9.24
C ILE A 175 5.86 -9.61 9.52
N GLN A 176 5.40 -8.42 9.85
CA GLN A 176 6.24 -7.23 10.06
C GLN A 176 7.29 -7.45 11.14
N ARG A 177 6.92 -8.03 12.29
CA ARG A 177 7.86 -8.28 13.41
C ARG A 177 9.03 -9.21 13.07
N ARG A 178 8.92 -9.97 11.99
CA ARG A 178 9.93 -10.92 11.51
C ARG A 178 10.79 -10.36 10.39
N LEU A 179 10.44 -9.17 9.88
CA LEU A 179 11.17 -8.52 8.81
C LEU A 179 12.14 -7.49 9.38
N ASP A 180 13.40 -7.58 9.01
CA ASP A 180 14.41 -6.54 9.27
C ASP A 180 14.50 -5.59 8.06
N LEU A 181 13.34 -5.03 7.68
CA LEU A 181 13.18 -4.14 6.53
C LEU A 181 12.24 -2.98 6.90
N PRO A 182 12.43 -1.81 6.29
CA PRO A 182 11.49 -0.72 6.44
C PRO A 182 10.10 -1.13 5.95
N CYS A 183 9.14 -1.13 6.87
CA CYS A 183 7.75 -1.44 6.57
C CYS A 183 6.90 -0.18 6.60
N ILE A 184 5.90 -0.08 5.72
CA ILE A 184 4.96 1.03 5.64
C ILE A 184 3.53 0.53 5.51
N GLU A 185 2.60 1.28 6.07
CA GLU A 185 1.18 1.07 5.85
C GLU A 185 0.70 1.95 4.70
N VAL A 186 -0.07 1.38 3.81
CA VAL A 186 -0.68 2.06 2.67
C VAL A 186 -2.19 1.85 2.69
N PHE A 187 -2.95 2.86 2.34
CA PHE A 187 -4.37 2.71 2.06
C PHE A 187 -4.60 2.80 0.54
N PRO A 188 -4.70 1.67 -0.18
CA PRO A 188 -4.70 1.64 -1.64
C PRO A 188 -5.74 2.55 -2.28
N LYS A 189 -6.94 2.65 -1.71
CA LYS A 189 -7.99 3.56 -2.20
C LYS A 189 -7.53 5.02 -2.28
N LEU A 190 -6.80 5.48 -1.26
CA LEU A 190 -6.30 6.85 -1.22
C LEU A 190 -5.14 7.04 -2.20
N SER A 191 -4.24 6.05 -2.28
CA SER A 191 -3.15 6.07 -3.27
C SER A 191 -3.70 6.10 -4.70
N ILE A 192 -4.67 5.26 -5.01
CA ILE A 192 -5.36 5.24 -6.32
C ILE A 192 -6.02 6.59 -6.60
N TRP A 193 -6.68 7.16 -5.60
CA TRP A 193 -7.32 8.47 -5.73
C TRP A 193 -6.31 9.56 -6.11
N ARG A 194 -5.22 9.69 -5.35
CA ARG A 194 -4.19 10.70 -5.57
C ARG A 194 -3.45 10.52 -6.90
N ILE A 195 -3.00 9.30 -7.19
CA ILE A 195 -2.35 8.97 -8.46
C ILE A 195 -3.30 9.23 -9.64
N GLY A 196 -4.52 8.74 -9.54
CA GLY A 196 -5.48 8.88 -10.63
C GLY A 196 -5.92 10.32 -10.87
N ARG A 197 -6.02 11.14 -9.81
CA ARG A 197 -6.27 12.57 -9.96
C ARG A 197 -5.12 13.30 -10.65
N ALA A 198 -3.89 12.93 -10.36
CA ALA A 198 -2.71 13.46 -11.02
C ALA A 198 -2.59 13.04 -12.51
N LEU A 199 -3.30 11.97 -12.90
CA LEU A 199 -3.39 11.45 -14.28
C LEU A 199 -4.71 11.81 -14.97
N ASP A 200 -5.49 12.74 -14.43
CA ASP A 200 -6.79 13.18 -14.95
C ASP A 200 -7.82 12.06 -15.15
N ILE A 201 -7.71 10.98 -14.38
CA ILE A 201 -8.68 9.87 -14.41
C ILE A 201 -10.00 10.32 -13.76
N SER A 202 -11.13 9.95 -14.36
CA SER A 202 -12.44 10.29 -13.83
C SER A 202 -12.67 9.72 -12.43
N LYS A 203 -13.33 10.49 -11.56
CA LYS A 203 -13.67 10.09 -10.19
C LYS A 203 -14.45 8.78 -10.12
N THR A 204 -15.25 8.50 -11.14
CA THR A 204 -16.04 7.26 -11.24
C THR A 204 -15.12 6.04 -11.22
N HIS A 205 -14.09 5.98 -12.09
CA HIS A 205 -13.15 4.86 -12.12
C HIS A 205 -12.36 4.75 -10.82
N LEU A 206 -11.95 5.88 -10.22
CA LEU A 206 -11.19 5.87 -8.98
C LEU A 206 -11.99 5.33 -7.79
N ARG A 207 -13.32 5.58 -7.75
CA ARG A 207 -14.21 5.10 -6.68
C ARG A 207 -14.58 3.62 -6.83
N TYR A 208 -14.69 3.12 -8.07
CA TYR A 208 -15.30 1.82 -8.35
C TYR A 208 -14.31 0.70 -8.68
N HIS A 209 -13.01 0.86 -8.47
CA HIS A 209 -12.01 -0.17 -8.76
C HIS A 209 -12.23 -1.51 -8.02
N ARG A 210 -12.96 -1.50 -6.89
CA ARG A 210 -13.38 -2.71 -6.14
C ARG A 210 -14.79 -3.19 -6.45
N HIS A 211 -15.52 -2.51 -7.33
CA HIS A 211 -16.90 -2.85 -7.59
C HIS A 211 -17.00 -4.19 -8.33
N SER A 212 -17.98 -5.01 -7.96
CA SER A 212 -18.10 -6.39 -8.47
C SER A 212 -18.28 -6.48 -9.99
N THR A 213 -19.02 -5.55 -10.60
CA THR A 213 -19.28 -5.53 -12.04
C THR A 213 -18.39 -4.58 -12.84
N SER A 214 -18.18 -3.36 -12.34
CA SER A 214 -17.42 -2.31 -13.06
C SER A 214 -15.96 -2.18 -12.60
N GLY A 215 -15.53 -2.97 -11.61
CA GLY A 215 -14.19 -2.88 -11.05
C GLY A 215 -13.10 -3.24 -12.06
N ASN A 216 -13.34 -4.25 -12.90
CA ASN A 216 -12.38 -4.65 -13.92
C ASN A 216 -12.12 -3.50 -14.91
N GLU A 217 -13.17 -2.82 -15.37
CA GLU A 217 -13.01 -1.68 -16.27
C GLU A 217 -12.30 -0.51 -15.58
N SER A 218 -12.66 -0.23 -14.34
CA SER A 218 -12.01 0.82 -13.55
C SER A 218 -10.51 0.55 -13.37
N ARG A 219 -10.12 -0.67 -13.03
CA ARG A 219 -8.71 -1.06 -12.91
C ARG A 219 -7.97 -0.99 -14.25
N ARG A 220 -8.64 -1.40 -15.34
CA ARG A 220 -8.10 -1.30 -16.70
C ARG A 220 -7.75 0.15 -17.05
N VAL A 221 -8.68 1.09 -16.86
CA VAL A 221 -8.46 2.51 -17.14
C VAL A 221 -7.30 3.06 -16.31
N ILE A 222 -7.22 2.71 -15.03
CA ILE A 222 -6.14 3.17 -14.15
C ILE A 222 -4.79 2.62 -14.61
N LEU A 223 -4.70 1.32 -14.92
CA LEU A 223 -3.47 0.68 -15.39
C LEU A 223 -3.03 1.23 -16.75
N GLN A 224 -3.97 1.45 -17.68
CA GLN A 224 -3.68 2.09 -18.96
C GLN A 224 -3.09 3.49 -18.76
N ALA A 225 -3.66 4.30 -17.89
CA ALA A 225 -3.12 5.62 -17.60
C ALA A 225 -1.70 5.56 -17.02
N LEU A 226 -1.42 4.63 -16.10
CA LEU A 226 -0.08 4.42 -15.55
C LEU A 226 0.94 4.02 -16.63
N THR A 227 0.59 3.10 -17.51
CA THR A 227 1.50 2.61 -18.55
C THR A 227 1.68 3.62 -19.69
N SER A 228 0.60 4.28 -20.14
CA SER A 228 0.65 5.29 -21.21
C SER A 228 1.44 6.54 -20.83
N ASN A 229 1.44 6.89 -19.54
CA ASN A 229 2.27 7.98 -19.02
C ASN A 229 3.69 7.53 -18.64
N ASN A 230 4.10 6.34 -19.00
CA ASN A 230 5.42 5.76 -18.70
C ASN A 230 5.80 5.74 -17.20
N LEU A 231 4.80 5.68 -16.32
CA LEU A 231 5.03 5.65 -14.87
C LEU A 231 5.46 4.28 -14.37
N ALA A 232 4.97 3.25 -15.00
CA ALA A 232 5.42 1.88 -14.76
C ALA A 232 5.31 1.05 -16.03
N PHE A 233 6.31 0.24 -16.30
CA PHE A 233 6.21 -0.80 -17.31
C PHE A 233 5.58 -2.04 -16.68
N VAL A 234 4.56 -2.58 -17.37
CA VAL A 234 3.80 -3.75 -16.92
C VAL A 234 3.67 -4.71 -18.10
N TYR A 235 4.03 -5.96 -17.92
CA TYR A 235 3.80 -7.00 -18.94
C TYR A 235 2.31 -7.27 -19.11
N GLU A 236 1.89 -7.61 -20.33
CA GLU A 236 0.49 -7.82 -20.68
C GLU A 236 -0.20 -8.89 -19.82
N GLN A 237 0.51 -9.95 -19.45
CA GLN A 237 -0.01 -10.99 -18.54
C GLN A 237 -0.33 -10.46 -17.16
N ASP A 238 0.56 -9.61 -16.60
CA ASP A 238 0.38 -9.03 -15.27
C ASP A 238 -0.68 -7.93 -15.29
N PHE A 239 -0.77 -7.20 -16.40
CA PHE A 239 -1.84 -6.23 -16.64
C PHE A 239 -3.22 -6.91 -16.59
N ARG A 240 -3.41 -8.01 -17.33
CA ARG A 240 -4.67 -8.78 -17.30
C ARG A 240 -4.97 -9.34 -15.93
N LEU A 241 -3.95 -9.89 -15.27
CA LEU A 241 -4.08 -10.39 -13.90
C LEU A 241 -4.58 -9.30 -12.94
N MET A 242 -4.00 -8.10 -12.97
CA MET A 242 -4.42 -6.99 -12.11
C MET A 242 -5.80 -6.44 -12.46
N VAL A 243 -6.21 -6.51 -13.72
CA VAL A 243 -7.58 -6.17 -14.12
C VAL A 243 -8.59 -7.13 -13.49
N GLU A 244 -8.31 -8.42 -13.46
CA GLU A 244 -9.20 -9.45 -12.94
C GLU A 244 -9.14 -9.61 -11.42
N ASN A 245 -7.96 -9.47 -10.83
CA ASN A 245 -7.70 -9.67 -9.41
C ASN A 245 -7.42 -8.34 -8.70
N ASN A 246 -8.40 -7.87 -7.91
CA ASN A 246 -8.28 -6.63 -7.15
C ASN A 246 -7.12 -6.65 -6.13
N HIS A 247 -6.85 -7.79 -5.49
CA HIS A 247 -5.75 -7.88 -4.52
C HIS A 247 -4.37 -7.79 -5.20
N ALA A 248 -4.23 -8.36 -6.40
CA ALA A 248 -3.02 -8.19 -7.20
C ALA A 248 -2.80 -6.72 -7.61
N PHE A 249 -3.88 -6.04 -8.01
CA PHE A 249 -3.84 -4.61 -8.32
C PHE A 249 -3.47 -3.77 -7.07
N GLU A 250 -4.08 -4.05 -5.93
CA GLU A 250 -3.77 -3.31 -4.68
C GLU A 250 -2.37 -3.57 -4.16
N ALA A 251 -1.86 -4.80 -4.29
CA ALA A 251 -0.45 -5.09 -3.98
C ALA A 251 0.50 -4.27 -4.86
N PHE A 252 0.22 -4.15 -6.15
CA PHE A 252 0.99 -3.28 -7.05
C PHE A 252 0.93 -1.80 -6.62
N ILE A 253 -0.24 -1.29 -6.28
CA ILE A 253 -0.41 0.09 -5.79
C ILE A 253 0.34 0.33 -4.47
N CYS A 254 0.38 -0.66 -3.57
CA CYS A 254 1.18 -0.59 -2.35
C CYS A 254 2.68 -0.48 -2.68
N ALA A 255 3.20 -1.32 -3.56
CA ALA A 255 4.61 -1.27 -3.99
C ALA A 255 4.94 0.07 -4.66
N LEU A 256 4.07 0.56 -5.54
CA LEU A 256 4.22 1.87 -6.19
C LEU A 256 4.19 3.02 -5.17
N THR A 257 3.36 2.95 -4.13
CA THR A 257 3.34 3.93 -3.05
C THR A 257 4.65 3.88 -2.23
N GLY A 258 5.22 2.69 -2.04
CA GLY A 258 6.56 2.54 -1.45
C GLY A 258 7.63 3.27 -2.25
N TYR A 259 7.62 3.14 -3.57
CA TYR A 259 8.49 3.91 -4.46
C TYR A 259 8.25 5.43 -4.35
N LEU A 260 6.98 5.87 -4.34
CA LEU A 260 6.65 7.28 -4.20
C LEU A 260 7.13 7.86 -2.86
N ARG A 261 7.06 7.07 -1.78
CA ARG A 261 7.66 7.42 -0.48
C ARG A 261 9.17 7.59 -0.59
N TYR A 262 9.85 6.64 -1.19
CA TYR A 262 11.29 6.68 -1.40
C TYR A 262 11.75 7.94 -2.15
N THR A 263 10.97 8.37 -3.14
CA THR A 263 11.23 9.59 -3.92
C THR A 263 10.67 10.88 -3.28
N GLY A 264 10.18 10.81 -2.03
CA GLY A 264 9.64 11.98 -1.30
C GLY A 264 8.32 12.51 -1.85
N GLN A 265 7.54 11.66 -2.55
CA GLN A 265 6.26 12.02 -3.18
C GLN A 265 5.03 11.62 -2.35
N THR A 266 5.22 11.25 -1.08
CA THR A 266 4.10 11.00 -0.14
C THR A 266 3.89 12.18 0.80
N GLU A 267 2.67 12.31 1.35
CA GLU A 267 2.34 13.34 2.32
C GLU A 267 3.08 13.11 3.64
N ALA A 268 3.63 14.19 4.15
CA ALA A 268 4.28 14.16 5.45
C ALA A 268 3.25 14.06 6.59
N ARG A 269 3.65 13.47 7.72
CA ARG A 269 2.89 13.52 8.95
C ARG A 269 2.70 14.99 9.36
N PRO A 270 1.46 15.44 9.65
CA PRO A 270 1.22 16.84 10.01
C PRO A 270 1.83 17.22 11.35
N ALA A 271 2.17 18.48 11.48
CA ALA A 271 2.67 19.02 12.74
C ALA A 271 1.62 18.85 13.86
N GLY A 272 2.06 18.42 15.05
CA GLY A 272 1.18 18.19 16.20
C GLY A 272 0.35 16.90 16.14
N PHE A 273 0.55 16.05 15.13
CA PHE A 273 0.02 14.70 15.13
C PHE A 273 0.76 13.82 16.14
N PRO A 274 0.08 12.90 16.87
CA PRO A 274 0.72 12.10 17.91
C PRO A 274 1.97 11.34 17.41
N SER A 275 3.09 11.54 18.08
CA SER A 275 4.39 10.97 17.69
C SER A 275 4.45 9.44 17.79
N ASN A 276 3.70 8.87 18.73
CA ASN A 276 3.64 7.43 19.01
C ASN A 276 2.65 6.67 18.13
N GLU A 277 2.10 7.31 17.12
CA GLU A 277 1.18 6.71 16.15
C GLU A 277 1.92 6.47 14.84
N ASP A 278 1.59 5.39 14.15
CA ASP A 278 2.05 5.19 12.79
C ASP A 278 1.30 6.10 11.82
N TRP A 279 1.93 6.31 10.68
CA TRP A 279 1.37 7.08 9.59
C TRP A 279 1.02 6.16 8.43
N ILE A 280 -0.13 6.41 7.80
CA ILE A 280 -0.49 5.77 6.55
C ILE A 280 0.18 6.56 5.43
N GLU A 281 0.99 5.88 4.64
CA GLU A 281 1.66 6.50 3.50
C GLU A 281 0.71 6.61 2.31
N PHE A 282 0.61 7.80 1.74
CA PHE A 282 -0.17 8.04 0.53
C PHE A 282 0.44 9.19 -0.29
N PRO A 283 0.25 9.20 -1.61
CA PRO A 283 0.86 10.18 -2.50
C PRO A 283 0.39 11.61 -2.22
N LYS A 284 1.25 12.58 -2.49
CA LYS A 284 0.91 14.01 -2.45
C LYS A 284 -0.20 14.34 -3.45
N GLU A 285 -0.93 15.42 -3.19
CA GLU A 285 -1.95 15.90 -4.10
C GLU A 285 -1.34 16.33 -5.46
N LYS A 286 -0.18 16.97 -5.41
CA LYS A 286 0.58 17.37 -6.61
C LYS A 286 1.75 16.41 -6.82
N LEU A 287 1.49 15.29 -7.47
CA LEU A 287 2.52 14.34 -7.85
C LEU A 287 3.39 14.88 -9.00
N ARG A 288 4.69 14.63 -8.87
CA ARG A 288 5.64 14.83 -9.96
C ARG A 288 6.15 13.44 -10.36
N PHE A 289 5.71 12.98 -11.50
CA PHE A 289 6.22 11.74 -12.03
C PHE A 289 7.60 11.94 -12.65
N PRO A 290 8.55 11.02 -12.47
CA PRO A 290 9.85 11.13 -13.13
C PRO A 290 9.65 11.07 -14.64
N THR A 291 9.97 12.16 -15.32
CA THR A 291 9.99 12.29 -16.79
C THR A 291 11.31 11.81 -17.34
#